data_6637f4870e7e61ac84e3d37ab212f9ad
#
_entry.id   6637f4870e7e61ac84e3d37ab212f9ad
#
_cell.length_a   1.000
_cell.length_b   1.000
_cell.length_c   1.000
_cell.angle_alpha   90.00
_cell.angle_beta   90.00
_cell.angle_gamma   90.00
#
_symmetry.space_group_name_H-M   'P 1'
#
loop_
_entity.id
_entity.type
_entity.pdbx_description
1 polymer ?
#
loop_
_entity_poly.entity_id
_entity_poly.type
_entity_poly.pdbx_seq_one_letter_code
_entity_poly.pdbx_strand_id
1 'polypeptide(L)'
;MAATGRTSDSDDEQLTAGYAAYQRGEVGAALEIFEKVAAGAAPRLRSAALINAASMADELGDHRRAVTLFRTALVEMPAEAAHQRPAALVNLSQAFQHLGEFDAAQDVLEEARELLAESDDQSMLRVACLLSLTAVALHRQQWARAGELAHESLGVTERFAPELAGHPLMNLAACSFETGRWSLAIDFARQAVAAFEAVGARDSVAESRQNLATMLVRAGQFEEAEEPLRASQEFFEAGDLRHRAGVGTKTLGFLAERRGELASARAYYERAMAQFDSAGAVVDAADVRLRLATVAWAAGDLARGEELLEAAFGVYAAHGLGMHCAQLDYWHAELLMSSTAQPDPALLGRAIALAVPAALAIDAVRHTLPNGNQREHWHRTVAEPAMWLAFRCAALAGDGQLVIDLIDTQCAGTALDLTAFADTVTPALEFQLLDPTPAAPISTPALQLGAALADVAAAAGIPVSPPPRLTEGGRIVLSEFISYAEQRYGRPVRDHRVIAL
;
A
#
# COMPACT_ATOMS: atom_id res chain seq x y z
N MET A 1 -29.00 -51.63 -1.81
CA MET A 1 -27.70 -51.34 -1.16
C MET A 1 -26.48 -51.49 -2.07
N ALA A 2 -26.61 -51.62 -3.38
CA ALA A 2 -25.46 -51.76 -4.29
C ALA A 2 -25.21 -50.55 -5.22
N ALA A 3 -26.02 -49.51 -5.13
CA ALA A 3 -25.88 -48.32 -5.99
C ALA A 3 -25.05 -47.18 -5.33
N THR A 4 -24.93 -47.16 -4.00
CA THR A 4 -24.20 -46.11 -3.28
C THR A 4 -22.66 -46.30 -3.28
N GLY A 5 -22.14 -47.49 -3.43
CA GLY A 5 -20.70 -47.75 -3.43
C GLY A 5 -20.00 -47.41 -4.77
N ARG A 6 -20.71 -47.54 -5.91
CA ARG A 6 -20.12 -47.25 -7.24
C ARG A 6 -20.01 -45.77 -7.58
N THR A 7 -20.83 -44.91 -6.99
CA THR A 7 -20.77 -43.47 -7.22
C THR A 7 -19.58 -42.83 -6.47
N SER A 8 -19.26 -43.29 -5.25
CA SER A 8 -18.15 -42.77 -4.46
C SER A 8 -16.77 -43.05 -5.11
N ASP A 9 -16.53 -44.28 -5.58
CA ASP A 9 -15.27 -44.65 -6.23
C ASP A 9 -15.05 -43.87 -7.55
N SER A 10 -16.12 -43.63 -8.31
CA SER A 10 -16.07 -42.82 -9.53
C SER A 10 -15.78 -41.35 -9.27
N ASP A 11 -16.33 -40.78 -8.18
CA ASP A 11 -16.12 -39.37 -7.80
C ASP A 11 -14.68 -39.14 -7.27
N ASP A 12 -14.12 -40.10 -6.51
CA ASP A 12 -12.73 -40.07 -6.05
C ASP A 12 -11.74 -40.19 -7.24
N GLU A 13 -12.04 -41.04 -8.25
CA GLU A 13 -11.26 -41.11 -9.48
C GLU A 13 -11.29 -39.77 -10.26
N GLN A 14 -12.43 -39.11 -10.34
CA GLN A 14 -12.57 -37.80 -11.00
C GLN A 14 -11.84 -36.68 -10.24
N LEU A 15 -11.90 -36.66 -8.91
CA LEU A 15 -11.07 -35.72 -8.11
C LEU A 15 -9.58 -35.92 -8.39
N THR A 16 -9.12 -37.17 -8.44
CA THR A 16 -7.74 -37.52 -8.77
C THR A 16 -7.37 -37.05 -10.18
N ALA A 17 -8.28 -37.19 -11.14
CA ALA A 17 -8.07 -36.68 -12.50
C ALA A 17 -7.97 -35.14 -12.55
N GLY A 18 -8.76 -34.42 -11.74
CA GLY A 18 -8.65 -32.97 -11.59
C GLY A 18 -7.29 -32.54 -11.05
N TYR A 19 -6.79 -33.21 -10.01
CA TYR A 19 -5.44 -32.96 -9.50
C TYR A 19 -4.34 -33.25 -10.53
N ALA A 20 -4.49 -34.33 -11.30
CA ALA A 20 -3.54 -34.66 -12.35
C ALA A 20 -3.54 -33.62 -13.49
N ALA A 21 -4.69 -33.05 -13.84
CA ALA A 21 -4.79 -31.97 -14.80
C ALA A 21 -4.09 -30.70 -14.27
N TYR A 22 -4.32 -30.35 -13.00
CA TYR A 22 -3.66 -29.23 -12.34
C TYR A 22 -2.13 -29.38 -12.34
N GLN A 23 -1.62 -30.55 -11.97
CA GLN A 23 -0.17 -30.85 -11.96
C GLN A 23 0.48 -30.71 -13.37
N ARG A 24 -0.29 -30.85 -14.45
CA ARG A 24 0.17 -30.58 -15.82
C ARG A 24 0.07 -29.12 -16.24
N GLY A 25 -0.42 -28.22 -15.35
CA GLY A 25 -0.66 -26.82 -15.66
C GLY A 25 -1.98 -26.56 -16.43
N GLU A 26 -2.85 -27.56 -16.55
CA GLU A 26 -4.13 -27.48 -17.26
C GLU A 26 -5.24 -26.95 -16.34
N VAL A 27 -5.05 -25.72 -15.78
CA VAL A 27 -5.89 -25.15 -14.71
C VAL A 27 -7.36 -25.07 -15.12
N GLY A 28 -7.65 -24.66 -16.37
CA GLY A 28 -9.02 -24.60 -16.90
C GLY A 28 -9.71 -25.96 -16.97
N ALA A 29 -8.98 -27.00 -17.41
CA ALA A 29 -9.50 -28.37 -17.43
C ALA A 29 -9.72 -28.92 -16.02
N ALA A 30 -8.83 -28.62 -15.08
CA ALA A 30 -8.98 -28.98 -13.68
C ALA A 30 -10.25 -28.35 -13.07
N LEU A 31 -10.51 -27.06 -13.33
CA LEU A 31 -11.71 -26.35 -12.92
C LEU A 31 -12.99 -27.07 -13.40
N GLU A 32 -13.07 -27.39 -14.69
CA GLU A 32 -14.24 -28.07 -15.26
C GLU A 32 -14.48 -29.45 -14.62
N ILE A 33 -13.40 -30.21 -14.34
CA ILE A 33 -13.50 -31.51 -13.68
C ILE A 33 -14.01 -31.33 -12.25
N PHE A 34 -13.45 -30.43 -11.46
CA PHE A 34 -13.88 -30.20 -10.07
C PHE A 34 -15.32 -29.72 -9.99
N GLU A 35 -15.76 -28.82 -10.87
CA GLU A 35 -17.16 -28.38 -10.92
C GLU A 35 -18.13 -29.50 -11.27
N LYS A 36 -17.75 -30.39 -12.21
CA LYS A 36 -18.56 -31.55 -12.56
C LYS A 36 -18.70 -32.51 -11.37
N VAL A 37 -17.62 -32.74 -10.62
CA VAL A 37 -17.68 -33.52 -9.39
C VAL A 37 -18.58 -32.82 -8.34
N ALA A 38 -18.41 -31.53 -8.14
CA ALA A 38 -19.22 -30.74 -7.20
C ALA A 38 -20.73 -30.82 -7.52
N ALA A 39 -21.10 -30.95 -8.77
CA ALA A 39 -22.53 -31.05 -9.19
C ALA A 39 -23.17 -32.39 -8.83
N GLY A 40 -22.43 -33.49 -8.72
CA GLY A 40 -22.97 -34.85 -8.57
C GLY A 40 -22.54 -35.62 -7.32
N ALA A 41 -21.49 -35.19 -6.62
CA ALA A 41 -20.88 -35.96 -5.54
C ALA A 41 -21.64 -35.88 -4.20
N ALA A 42 -21.34 -36.84 -3.33
CA ALA A 42 -21.77 -36.85 -1.94
C ALA A 42 -21.23 -35.62 -1.17
N PRO A 43 -21.88 -35.14 -0.09
CA PRO A 43 -21.55 -33.86 0.58
C PRO A 43 -20.07 -33.68 0.95
N ARG A 44 -19.39 -34.75 1.40
CA ARG A 44 -17.97 -34.70 1.75
C ARG A 44 -17.07 -34.41 0.52
N LEU A 45 -17.30 -35.14 -0.56
CA LEU A 45 -16.52 -34.99 -1.80
C LEU A 45 -16.91 -33.69 -2.52
N ARG A 46 -18.16 -33.30 -2.41
CA ARG A 46 -18.68 -32.03 -2.96
C ARG A 46 -17.97 -30.82 -2.33
N SER A 47 -17.80 -30.75 -1.00
CA SER A 47 -17.08 -29.63 -0.38
C SER A 47 -15.62 -29.56 -0.83
N ALA A 48 -14.92 -30.71 -0.92
CA ALA A 48 -13.56 -30.75 -1.43
C ALA A 48 -13.47 -30.33 -2.91
N ALA A 49 -14.42 -30.78 -3.74
CA ALA A 49 -14.48 -30.41 -5.15
C ALA A 49 -14.74 -28.89 -5.34
N LEU A 50 -15.64 -28.33 -4.53
CA LEU A 50 -15.92 -26.88 -4.53
C LEU A 50 -14.69 -26.05 -4.11
N ILE A 51 -13.97 -26.47 -3.06
CA ILE A 51 -12.72 -25.80 -2.62
C ILE A 51 -11.69 -25.80 -3.74
N ASN A 52 -11.48 -26.96 -4.38
CA ASN A 52 -10.52 -27.07 -5.48
C ASN A 52 -10.96 -26.27 -6.72
N ALA A 53 -12.23 -26.30 -7.08
CA ALA A 53 -12.77 -25.47 -8.17
C ALA A 53 -12.58 -23.98 -7.87
N ALA A 54 -12.83 -23.56 -6.62
CA ALA A 54 -12.61 -22.18 -6.19
C ALA A 54 -11.14 -21.76 -6.33
N SER A 55 -10.20 -22.61 -5.92
CA SER A 55 -8.76 -22.35 -6.07
C SER A 55 -8.35 -22.23 -7.54
N MET A 56 -8.90 -23.09 -8.42
CA MET A 56 -8.64 -22.99 -9.88
C MET A 56 -9.24 -21.73 -10.51
N ALA A 57 -10.44 -21.33 -10.06
CA ALA A 57 -11.07 -20.10 -10.53
C ALA A 57 -10.25 -18.86 -10.11
N ASP A 58 -9.70 -18.86 -8.89
CA ASP A 58 -8.83 -17.79 -8.41
C ASP A 58 -7.54 -17.70 -9.21
N GLU A 59 -6.90 -18.85 -9.49
CA GLU A 59 -5.68 -18.92 -10.30
C GLU A 59 -5.89 -18.47 -11.76
N LEU A 60 -7.09 -18.67 -12.30
CA LEU A 60 -7.49 -18.15 -13.61
C LEU A 60 -7.88 -16.66 -13.62
N GLY A 61 -7.83 -16.00 -12.46
CA GLY A 61 -8.20 -14.59 -12.30
C GLY A 61 -9.70 -14.33 -12.15
N ASP A 62 -10.55 -15.38 -12.08
CA ASP A 62 -11.97 -15.23 -11.81
C ASP A 62 -12.24 -15.22 -10.29
N HIS A 63 -11.69 -14.20 -9.61
CA HIS A 63 -11.74 -14.07 -8.15
C HIS A 63 -13.16 -13.99 -7.61
N ARG A 64 -14.10 -13.40 -8.33
CA ARG A 64 -15.51 -13.33 -7.91
C ARG A 64 -16.18 -14.71 -7.90
N ARG A 65 -15.89 -15.52 -8.91
CA ARG A 65 -16.34 -16.92 -8.97
C ARG A 65 -15.70 -17.73 -7.84
N ALA A 66 -14.40 -17.55 -7.60
CA ALA A 66 -13.69 -18.20 -6.50
C ALA A 66 -14.36 -17.91 -5.14
N VAL A 67 -14.64 -16.64 -4.82
CA VAL A 67 -15.36 -16.25 -3.58
C VAL A 67 -16.72 -16.97 -3.48
N THR A 68 -17.47 -17.03 -4.57
CA THR A 68 -18.79 -17.69 -4.59
C THR A 68 -18.66 -19.20 -4.29
N LEU A 69 -17.72 -19.87 -4.93
CA LEU A 69 -17.49 -21.30 -4.74
C LEU A 69 -16.97 -21.62 -3.33
N PHE A 70 -16.03 -20.84 -2.79
CA PHE A 70 -15.54 -21.02 -1.42
C PHE A 70 -16.65 -20.81 -0.39
N ARG A 71 -17.49 -19.78 -0.54
CA ARG A 71 -18.62 -19.53 0.36
C ARG A 71 -19.61 -20.70 0.31
N THR A 72 -19.91 -21.22 -0.88
CA THR A 72 -20.78 -22.39 -1.04
C THR A 72 -20.18 -23.61 -0.34
N ALA A 73 -18.89 -23.87 -0.54
CA ALA A 73 -18.18 -24.97 0.11
C ALA A 73 -18.25 -24.87 1.64
N LEU A 74 -18.02 -23.67 2.20
CA LEU A 74 -18.03 -23.44 3.66
C LEU A 74 -19.42 -23.57 4.28
N VAL A 75 -20.49 -23.19 3.56
CA VAL A 75 -21.88 -23.33 4.01
C VAL A 75 -22.35 -24.79 3.94
N GLU A 76 -21.99 -25.50 2.88
CA GLU A 76 -22.40 -26.89 2.65
C GLU A 76 -21.47 -27.93 3.29
N MET A 77 -20.39 -27.50 3.97
CA MET A 77 -19.37 -28.37 4.54
C MET A 77 -19.94 -29.25 5.65
N PRO A 78 -19.92 -30.59 5.49
CA PRO A 78 -20.39 -31.51 6.54
C PRO A 78 -19.38 -31.58 7.70
N ALA A 79 -19.85 -32.01 8.86
CA ALA A 79 -19.01 -32.10 10.07
C ALA A 79 -17.75 -32.97 9.90
N GLU A 80 -17.83 -34.03 9.10
CA GLU A 80 -16.70 -34.92 8.81
C GLU A 80 -15.60 -34.24 7.98
N ALA A 81 -15.93 -33.15 7.27
CA ALA A 81 -15.01 -32.36 6.47
C ALA A 81 -14.55 -31.07 7.17
N ALA A 82 -14.98 -30.82 8.41
CA ALA A 82 -14.66 -29.60 9.16
C ALA A 82 -13.14 -29.29 9.26
N HIS A 83 -12.29 -30.32 9.20
CA HIS A 83 -10.82 -30.17 9.18
C HIS A 83 -10.32 -29.41 7.94
N GLN A 84 -11.11 -29.30 6.86
CA GLN A 84 -10.77 -28.55 5.64
C GLN A 84 -11.13 -27.05 5.77
N ARG A 85 -11.96 -26.68 6.78
CA ARG A 85 -12.45 -25.31 6.94
C ARG A 85 -11.34 -24.26 7.03
N PRO A 86 -10.28 -24.45 7.86
CA PRO A 86 -9.22 -23.45 7.93
C PRO A 86 -8.50 -23.21 6.59
N ALA A 87 -8.24 -24.28 5.83
CA ALA A 87 -7.60 -24.17 4.52
C ALA A 87 -8.50 -23.42 3.52
N ALA A 88 -9.81 -23.73 3.52
CA ALA A 88 -10.78 -23.02 2.66
C ALA A 88 -10.89 -21.54 3.00
N LEU A 89 -10.82 -21.18 4.30
CA LEU A 89 -10.85 -19.78 4.74
C LEU A 89 -9.57 -19.02 4.33
N VAL A 90 -8.39 -19.64 4.46
CA VAL A 90 -7.12 -19.03 4.04
C VAL A 90 -7.13 -18.79 2.52
N ASN A 91 -7.60 -19.75 1.71
CA ASN A 91 -7.69 -19.58 0.27
C ASN A 91 -8.75 -18.54 -0.14
N LEU A 92 -9.91 -18.52 0.56
CA LEU A 92 -10.94 -17.48 0.35
C LEU A 92 -10.38 -16.08 0.61
N SER A 93 -9.51 -15.94 1.62
CA SER A 93 -8.88 -14.64 1.91
C SER A 93 -8.01 -14.14 0.76
N GLN A 94 -7.35 -15.03 0.02
CA GLN A 94 -6.55 -14.66 -1.15
C GLN A 94 -7.44 -14.10 -2.26
N ALA A 95 -8.56 -14.75 -2.54
CA ALA A 95 -9.53 -14.25 -3.52
C ALA A 95 -10.09 -12.87 -3.12
N PHE A 96 -10.36 -12.63 -1.82
CA PHE A 96 -10.74 -11.30 -1.32
C PHE A 96 -9.62 -10.27 -1.48
N GLN A 97 -8.36 -10.65 -1.21
CA GLN A 97 -7.20 -9.76 -1.39
C GLN A 97 -7.05 -9.35 -2.85
N HIS A 98 -7.22 -10.27 -3.81
CA HIS A 98 -7.20 -9.97 -5.24
C HIS A 98 -8.31 -9.01 -5.66
N LEU A 99 -9.47 -9.05 -4.97
CA LEU A 99 -10.59 -8.12 -5.18
C LEU A 99 -10.41 -6.78 -4.45
N GLY A 100 -9.39 -6.63 -3.58
CA GLY A 100 -9.21 -5.47 -2.72
C GLY A 100 -10.18 -5.42 -1.53
N GLU A 101 -10.90 -6.51 -1.24
CA GLU A 101 -11.86 -6.64 -0.15
C GLU A 101 -11.15 -7.02 1.16
N PHE A 102 -10.24 -6.15 1.64
CA PHE A 102 -9.34 -6.46 2.75
C PHE A 102 -10.06 -6.67 4.10
N ASP A 103 -11.20 -6.05 4.33
CA ASP A 103 -12.00 -6.30 5.55
C ASP A 103 -12.52 -7.73 5.58
N ALA A 104 -13.13 -8.18 4.47
CA ALA A 104 -13.61 -9.54 4.34
C ALA A 104 -12.47 -10.58 4.41
N ALA A 105 -11.31 -10.26 3.83
CA ALA A 105 -10.11 -11.10 3.93
C ALA A 105 -9.65 -11.25 5.38
N GLN A 106 -9.64 -10.17 6.16
CA GLN A 106 -9.26 -10.19 7.56
C GLN A 106 -10.23 -11.04 8.38
N ASP A 107 -11.54 -10.87 8.21
CA ASP A 107 -12.56 -11.59 8.98
C ASP A 107 -12.42 -13.11 8.83
N VAL A 108 -12.26 -13.59 7.60
CA VAL A 108 -12.12 -15.04 7.36
C VAL A 108 -10.77 -15.58 7.83
N LEU A 109 -9.72 -14.77 7.83
CA LEU A 109 -8.40 -15.17 8.35
C LEU A 109 -8.37 -15.22 9.88
N GLU A 110 -9.05 -14.30 10.58
CA GLU A 110 -9.17 -14.38 12.03
C GLU A 110 -9.99 -15.62 12.44
N GLU A 111 -11.07 -15.98 11.71
CA GLU A 111 -11.76 -17.26 11.92
C GLU A 111 -10.82 -18.46 11.70
N ALA A 112 -10.03 -18.45 10.62
CA ALA A 112 -9.05 -19.51 10.37
C ALA A 112 -8.00 -19.60 11.49
N ARG A 113 -7.51 -18.45 11.96
CA ARG A 113 -6.53 -18.38 13.06
C ARG A 113 -7.05 -18.97 14.36
N GLU A 114 -8.31 -18.68 14.72
CA GLU A 114 -8.96 -19.27 15.91
C GLU A 114 -9.06 -20.80 15.78
N LEU A 115 -9.46 -21.31 14.63
CA LEU A 115 -9.55 -22.75 14.38
C LEU A 115 -8.18 -23.46 14.39
N LEU A 116 -7.10 -22.75 14.08
CA LEU A 116 -5.74 -23.27 14.02
C LEU A 116 -4.97 -23.10 15.34
N ALA A 117 -5.50 -22.37 16.32
CA ALA A 117 -4.77 -22.00 17.54
C ALA A 117 -4.30 -23.21 18.35
N GLU A 118 -5.08 -24.29 18.39
CA GLU A 118 -4.83 -25.48 19.19
C GLU A 118 -4.32 -26.70 18.38
N SER A 119 -4.04 -26.53 17.08
CA SER A 119 -3.69 -27.63 16.16
C SER A 119 -2.20 -27.64 15.81
N ASP A 120 -1.41 -28.48 16.46
CA ASP A 120 -0.01 -28.71 16.07
C ASP A 120 0.10 -29.43 14.72
N ASP A 121 -0.88 -30.25 14.33
CA ASP A 121 -0.88 -31.01 13.07
C ASP A 121 -1.06 -30.12 11.82
N GLN A 122 -1.51 -28.86 12.00
CA GLN A 122 -1.75 -27.89 10.92
C GLN A 122 -0.79 -26.69 10.98
N SER A 123 0.41 -26.89 11.49
CA SER A 123 1.42 -25.84 11.68
C SER A 123 1.76 -25.08 10.40
N MET A 124 1.87 -25.78 9.25
CA MET A 124 2.10 -25.14 7.94
C MET A 124 0.95 -24.22 7.53
N LEU A 125 -0.29 -24.63 7.77
CA LEU A 125 -1.46 -23.81 7.46
C LEU A 125 -1.56 -22.61 8.41
N ARG A 126 -1.14 -22.78 9.67
CA ARG A 126 -1.02 -21.67 10.63
C ARG A 126 -0.01 -20.64 10.17
N VAL A 127 1.15 -21.05 9.65
CA VAL A 127 2.14 -20.15 9.04
C VAL A 127 1.52 -19.40 7.87
N ALA A 128 0.85 -20.11 6.93
CA ALA A 128 0.20 -19.48 5.78
C ALA A 128 -0.89 -18.46 6.21
N CYS A 129 -1.69 -18.80 7.21
CA CYS A 129 -2.71 -17.90 7.77
C CYS A 129 -2.08 -16.62 8.36
N LEU A 130 -1.02 -16.74 9.16
CA LEU A 130 -0.32 -15.60 9.76
C LEU A 130 0.37 -14.72 8.71
N LEU A 131 0.96 -15.32 7.68
CA LEU A 131 1.54 -14.58 6.55
C LEU A 131 0.46 -13.79 5.80
N SER A 132 -0.69 -14.39 5.53
CA SER A 132 -1.82 -13.74 4.87
C SER A 132 -2.41 -12.61 5.73
N LEU A 133 -2.58 -12.83 7.05
CA LEU A 133 -2.99 -11.76 7.98
C LEU A 133 -2.00 -10.61 8.00
N THR A 134 -0.70 -10.92 7.99
CA THR A 134 0.34 -9.88 7.93
C THR A 134 0.24 -9.08 6.63
N ALA A 135 0.05 -9.75 5.49
CA ALA A 135 -0.11 -9.08 4.20
C ALA A 135 -1.34 -8.16 4.18
N VAL A 136 -2.48 -8.62 4.68
CA VAL A 136 -3.71 -7.80 4.81
C VAL A 136 -3.46 -6.59 5.71
N ALA A 137 -2.81 -6.78 6.87
CA ALA A 137 -2.49 -5.69 7.78
C ALA A 137 -1.53 -4.66 7.16
N LEU A 138 -0.55 -5.12 6.35
CA LEU A 138 0.35 -4.24 5.58
C LEU A 138 -0.43 -3.41 4.54
N HIS A 139 -1.31 -4.03 3.76
CA HIS A 139 -2.17 -3.33 2.80
C HIS A 139 -3.08 -2.29 3.46
N ARG A 140 -3.56 -2.58 4.65
CA ARG A 140 -4.38 -1.65 5.46
C ARG A 140 -3.54 -0.61 6.22
N GLN A 141 -2.22 -0.63 6.07
CA GLN A 141 -1.28 0.25 6.79
C GLN A 141 -1.37 0.12 8.32
N GLN A 142 -1.76 -1.03 8.82
CA GLN A 142 -1.83 -1.36 10.24
C GLN A 142 -0.46 -1.87 10.72
N TRP A 143 0.56 -1.01 10.64
CA TRP A 143 1.98 -1.40 10.80
C TRP A 143 2.29 -2.10 12.12
N ALA A 144 1.68 -1.65 13.23
CA ALA A 144 1.85 -2.29 14.55
C ALA A 144 1.30 -3.72 14.53
N ARG A 145 0.06 -3.89 14.04
CA ARG A 145 -0.59 -5.21 13.93
C ARG A 145 0.16 -6.13 12.98
N ALA A 146 0.60 -5.61 11.84
CA ALA A 146 1.42 -6.38 10.89
C ALA A 146 2.74 -6.85 11.53
N GLY A 147 3.39 -5.99 12.33
CA GLY A 147 4.59 -6.36 13.07
C GLY A 147 4.37 -7.45 14.10
N GLU A 148 3.28 -7.38 14.89
CA GLU A 148 2.90 -8.43 15.85
C GLU A 148 2.66 -9.78 15.16
N LEU A 149 1.87 -9.78 14.08
CA LEU A 149 1.58 -10.98 13.29
C LEU A 149 2.83 -11.57 12.64
N ALA A 150 3.73 -10.72 12.13
CA ALA A 150 5.00 -11.16 11.56
C ALA A 150 5.93 -11.77 12.61
N HIS A 151 5.98 -11.22 13.83
CA HIS A 151 6.73 -11.85 14.94
C HIS A 151 6.11 -13.18 15.37
N GLU A 152 4.79 -13.26 15.48
CA GLU A 152 4.11 -14.53 15.76
C GLU A 152 4.39 -15.56 14.66
N SER A 153 4.30 -15.15 13.39
CA SER A 153 4.62 -15.98 12.24
C SER A 153 6.06 -16.48 12.28
N LEU A 154 7.03 -15.62 12.63
CA LEU A 154 8.43 -16.01 12.75
C LEU A 154 8.61 -17.08 13.82
N GLY A 155 8.02 -16.91 15.01
CA GLY A 155 8.12 -17.90 16.10
C GLY A 155 7.50 -19.26 15.74
N VAL A 156 6.38 -19.27 15.01
CA VAL A 156 5.76 -20.51 14.51
C VAL A 156 6.65 -21.14 13.43
N THR A 157 7.18 -20.31 12.52
CA THR A 157 8.02 -20.78 11.41
C THR A 157 9.32 -21.40 11.93
N GLU A 158 10.02 -20.75 12.86
CA GLU A 158 11.25 -21.27 13.45
C GLU A 158 11.05 -22.64 14.11
N ARG A 159 9.87 -22.88 14.65
CA ARG A 159 9.56 -24.14 15.33
C ARG A 159 9.14 -25.26 14.37
N PHE A 160 8.35 -24.95 13.35
CA PHE A 160 7.65 -25.98 12.55
C PHE A 160 8.02 -25.98 11.07
N ALA A 161 8.53 -24.86 10.51
CA ALA A 161 8.79 -24.69 9.10
C ALA A 161 9.95 -23.69 8.86
N PRO A 162 11.17 -23.97 9.40
CA PRO A 162 12.29 -23.02 9.35
C PRO A 162 12.67 -22.59 7.92
N GLU A 163 12.35 -23.40 6.92
CA GLU A 163 12.53 -23.08 5.50
C GLU A 163 11.68 -21.90 5.03
N LEU A 164 10.62 -21.54 5.75
CA LEU A 164 9.75 -20.40 5.45
C LEU A 164 10.12 -19.12 6.23
N ALA A 165 11.14 -19.14 7.07
CA ALA A 165 11.51 -18.01 7.94
C ALA A 165 11.79 -16.70 7.17
N GLY A 166 12.22 -16.78 5.92
CA GLY A 166 12.46 -15.63 5.08
C GLY A 166 11.22 -14.75 4.87
N HIS A 167 10.02 -15.32 4.81
CA HIS A 167 8.78 -14.56 4.60
C HIS A 167 8.42 -13.64 5.77
N PRO A 168 8.30 -14.14 7.04
CA PRO A 168 8.02 -13.26 8.16
C PRO A 168 9.15 -12.25 8.42
N LEU A 169 10.41 -12.60 8.17
CA LEU A 169 11.54 -11.65 8.25
C LEU A 169 11.38 -10.50 7.24
N MET A 170 10.97 -10.78 6.00
CA MET A 170 10.72 -9.73 5.01
C MET A 170 9.51 -8.85 5.39
N ASN A 171 8.46 -9.44 5.98
CA ASN A 171 7.33 -8.69 6.51
C ASN A 171 7.74 -7.78 7.68
N LEU A 172 8.61 -8.24 8.57
CA LEU A 172 9.20 -7.41 9.64
C LEU A 172 10.06 -6.28 9.08
N ALA A 173 10.81 -6.55 8.02
CA ALA A 173 11.56 -5.52 7.30
C ALA A 173 10.62 -4.42 6.76
N ALA A 174 9.53 -4.81 6.08
CA ALA A 174 8.54 -3.88 5.56
C ALA A 174 7.89 -3.04 6.67
N CYS A 175 7.40 -3.66 7.76
CA CYS A 175 6.82 -2.97 8.91
C CYS A 175 7.81 -1.98 9.55
N SER A 176 9.07 -2.40 9.73
CA SER A 176 10.10 -1.56 10.32
C SER A 176 10.43 -0.37 9.43
N PHE A 177 10.45 -0.59 8.12
CA PHE A 177 10.72 0.45 7.13
C PHE A 177 9.62 1.52 7.12
N GLU A 178 8.36 1.11 7.03
CA GLU A 178 7.21 2.02 7.00
C GLU A 178 7.02 2.80 8.34
N THR A 179 7.52 2.24 9.44
CA THR A 179 7.53 2.93 10.76
C THR A 179 8.81 3.75 11.01
N GLY A 180 9.66 3.95 9.99
CA GLY A 180 10.88 4.78 10.07
C GLY A 180 12.05 4.14 10.81
N ARG A 181 11.96 2.87 11.19
CA ARG A 181 13.04 2.11 11.85
C ARG A 181 13.97 1.48 10.81
N TRP A 182 14.62 2.31 10.01
CA TRP A 182 15.33 1.93 8.78
C TRP A 182 16.49 0.95 8.99
N SER A 183 17.29 1.15 10.05
CA SER A 183 18.38 0.22 10.38
C SER A 183 17.85 -1.19 10.65
N LEU A 184 16.80 -1.29 11.47
CA LEU A 184 16.15 -2.56 11.80
C LEU A 184 15.51 -3.21 10.57
N ALA A 185 14.91 -2.41 9.68
CA ALA A 185 14.34 -2.89 8.43
C ALA A 185 15.40 -3.54 7.53
N ILE A 186 16.54 -2.89 7.38
CA ILE A 186 17.67 -3.41 6.59
C ILE A 186 18.22 -4.70 7.21
N ASP A 187 18.32 -4.77 8.54
CA ASP A 187 18.81 -5.97 9.25
C ASP A 187 17.85 -7.16 9.04
N PHE A 188 16.54 -6.95 9.15
CA PHE A 188 15.57 -8.00 8.85
C PHE A 188 15.58 -8.42 7.38
N ALA A 189 15.71 -7.47 6.45
CA ALA A 189 15.80 -7.78 5.02
C ALA A 189 17.05 -8.61 4.69
N ARG A 190 18.22 -8.31 5.30
CA ARG A 190 19.43 -9.13 5.16
C ARG A 190 19.23 -10.55 5.72
N GLN A 191 18.59 -10.68 6.88
CA GLN A 191 18.26 -11.99 7.45
C GLN A 191 17.31 -12.78 6.55
N ALA A 192 16.31 -12.12 5.95
CA ALA A 192 15.40 -12.75 5.00
C ALA A 192 16.14 -13.28 3.76
N VAL A 193 17.05 -12.48 3.16
CA VAL A 193 17.89 -12.91 2.05
C VAL A 193 18.68 -14.16 2.43
N ALA A 194 19.37 -14.15 3.58
CA ALA A 194 20.16 -15.28 4.05
C ALA A 194 19.29 -16.52 4.30
N ALA A 195 18.09 -16.37 4.86
CA ALA A 195 17.16 -17.47 5.08
C ALA A 195 16.71 -18.13 3.75
N PHE A 196 16.35 -17.33 2.74
CA PHE A 196 16.00 -17.85 1.42
C PHE A 196 17.19 -18.48 0.68
N GLU A 197 18.39 -17.93 0.82
CA GLU A 197 19.62 -18.53 0.28
C GLU A 197 19.90 -19.91 0.87
N ALA A 198 19.73 -20.05 2.20
CA ALA A 198 19.96 -21.32 2.91
C ALA A 198 19.08 -22.46 2.40
N VAL A 199 17.88 -22.17 1.91
CA VAL A 199 16.94 -23.16 1.37
C VAL A 199 16.94 -23.22 -0.18
N GLY A 200 17.75 -22.40 -0.85
CA GLY A 200 17.86 -22.38 -2.30
C GLY A 200 16.64 -21.81 -3.04
N ALA A 201 15.81 -21.00 -2.37
CA ALA A 201 14.61 -20.37 -2.93
C ALA A 201 14.98 -19.19 -3.83
N ARG A 202 15.42 -19.46 -5.05
CA ARG A 202 16.04 -18.49 -5.98
C ARG A 202 15.16 -17.26 -6.25
N ASP A 203 13.85 -17.47 -6.48
CA ASP A 203 12.90 -16.40 -6.76
C ASP A 203 12.77 -15.48 -5.55
N SER A 204 12.58 -16.07 -4.36
CA SER A 204 12.47 -15.33 -3.10
C SER A 204 13.77 -14.58 -2.74
N VAL A 205 14.95 -15.16 -3.06
CA VAL A 205 16.24 -14.48 -2.92
C VAL A 205 16.29 -13.23 -3.80
N ALA A 206 15.93 -13.36 -5.08
CA ALA A 206 15.95 -12.22 -6.00
C ALA A 206 14.96 -11.12 -5.59
N GLU A 207 13.74 -11.47 -5.18
CA GLU A 207 12.75 -10.52 -4.67
C GLU A 207 13.23 -9.84 -3.38
N SER A 208 13.78 -10.60 -2.44
CA SER A 208 14.28 -10.05 -1.18
C SER A 208 15.48 -9.13 -1.39
N ARG A 209 16.38 -9.46 -2.31
CA ARG A 209 17.50 -8.57 -2.70
C ARG A 209 17.00 -7.28 -3.34
N GLN A 210 15.98 -7.32 -4.20
CA GLN A 210 15.36 -6.12 -4.78
C GLN A 210 14.71 -5.23 -3.70
N ASN A 211 14.01 -5.83 -2.75
CA ASN A 211 13.40 -5.12 -1.62
C ASN A 211 14.47 -4.50 -0.70
N LEU A 212 15.52 -5.27 -0.37
CA LEU A 212 16.67 -4.77 0.40
C LEU A 212 17.33 -3.58 -0.30
N ALA A 213 17.60 -3.69 -1.60
CA ALA A 213 18.19 -2.61 -2.39
C ALA A 213 17.30 -1.35 -2.37
N THR A 214 15.98 -1.52 -2.47
CA THR A 214 15.03 -0.41 -2.38
C THR A 214 15.07 0.27 -1.00
N MET A 215 15.14 -0.51 0.07
CA MET A 215 15.27 0.01 1.44
C MET A 215 16.59 0.76 1.64
N LEU A 216 17.70 0.20 1.16
CA LEU A 216 19.04 0.83 1.20
C LEU A 216 19.05 2.16 0.43
N VAL A 217 18.48 2.19 -0.77
CA VAL A 217 18.37 3.42 -1.58
C VAL A 217 17.58 4.49 -0.84
N ARG A 218 16.44 4.15 -0.26
CA ARG A 218 15.61 5.10 0.49
C ARG A 218 16.26 5.55 1.80
N ALA A 219 17.10 4.71 2.40
CA ALA A 219 17.95 5.05 3.55
C ALA A 219 19.19 5.87 3.19
N GLY A 220 19.44 6.14 1.90
CA GLY A 220 20.62 6.88 1.44
C GLY A 220 21.92 6.06 1.38
N GLN A 221 21.84 4.74 1.57
CA GLN A 221 22.99 3.81 1.53
C GLN A 221 23.21 3.29 0.10
N PHE A 222 23.60 4.19 -0.80
CA PHE A 222 23.60 3.93 -2.25
C PHE A 222 24.64 2.88 -2.67
N GLU A 223 25.85 2.89 -2.07
CA GLU A 223 26.91 1.93 -2.39
C GLU A 223 26.51 0.51 -1.99
N GLU A 224 25.87 0.34 -0.83
CA GLU A 224 25.43 -0.97 -0.35
C GLU A 224 24.24 -1.53 -1.15
N ALA A 225 23.47 -0.66 -1.80
CA ALA A 225 22.31 -1.06 -2.62
C ALA A 225 22.72 -1.70 -3.97
N GLU A 226 23.93 -1.42 -4.49
CA GLU A 226 24.30 -1.82 -5.86
C GLU A 226 24.39 -3.33 -6.06
N GLU A 227 25.02 -4.04 -5.14
CA GLU A 227 25.21 -5.47 -5.29
C GLU A 227 23.86 -6.23 -5.28
N PRO A 228 23.02 -6.09 -4.24
CA PRO A 228 21.74 -6.77 -4.22
C PRO A 228 20.80 -6.35 -5.37
N LEU A 229 20.88 -5.08 -5.82
CA LEU A 229 20.12 -4.61 -6.97
C LEU A 229 20.57 -5.26 -8.26
N ARG A 230 21.89 -5.34 -8.51
CA ARG A 230 22.42 -5.98 -9.71
C ARG A 230 22.13 -7.47 -9.75
N ALA A 231 22.33 -8.17 -8.64
CA ALA A 231 22.08 -9.60 -8.58
C ALA A 231 20.60 -9.95 -8.79
N SER A 232 19.67 -9.16 -8.24
CA SER A 232 18.23 -9.34 -8.49
C SER A 232 17.87 -9.00 -9.93
N GLN A 233 18.45 -7.97 -10.50
CA GLN A 233 18.20 -7.55 -11.88
C GLN A 233 18.61 -8.60 -12.90
N GLU A 234 19.81 -9.18 -12.75
CA GLU A 234 20.29 -10.28 -13.61
C GLU A 234 19.34 -11.46 -13.59
N PHE A 235 18.81 -11.80 -12.41
CA PHE A 235 17.84 -12.88 -12.26
C PHE A 235 16.51 -12.59 -12.99
N PHE A 236 15.94 -11.39 -12.79
CA PHE A 236 14.66 -11.04 -13.39
C PHE A 236 14.74 -10.88 -14.90
N GLU A 237 15.87 -10.38 -15.43
CA GLU A 237 16.09 -10.28 -16.87
C GLU A 237 16.26 -11.65 -17.51
N ALA A 238 17.02 -12.56 -16.88
CA ALA A 238 17.18 -13.93 -17.37
C ALA A 238 15.86 -14.73 -17.38
N GLY A 239 14.95 -14.43 -16.44
CA GLY A 239 13.62 -15.04 -16.34
C GLY A 239 12.53 -14.37 -17.18
N ASP A 240 12.84 -13.32 -17.96
CA ASP A 240 11.86 -12.46 -18.69
C ASP A 240 10.74 -11.90 -17.78
N LEU A 241 11.06 -11.68 -16.48
CA LEU A 241 10.14 -11.13 -15.49
C LEU A 241 10.10 -9.59 -15.60
N ARG A 242 9.50 -9.10 -16.68
CA ARG A 242 9.61 -7.71 -17.17
C ARG A 242 9.20 -6.68 -16.16
N HIS A 243 8.12 -6.90 -15.39
CA HIS A 243 7.69 -5.96 -14.36
C HIS A 243 8.76 -5.82 -13.26
N ARG A 244 9.26 -6.94 -12.71
CA ARG A 244 10.32 -6.94 -11.69
C ARG A 244 11.63 -6.33 -12.22
N ALA A 245 12.00 -6.67 -13.44
CA ALA A 245 13.14 -6.06 -14.12
C ALA A 245 12.97 -4.55 -14.28
N GLY A 246 11.75 -4.08 -14.60
CA GLY A 246 11.41 -2.65 -14.66
C GLY A 246 11.62 -1.92 -13.34
N VAL A 247 11.21 -2.52 -12.23
CA VAL A 247 11.43 -1.95 -10.88
C VAL A 247 12.92 -1.80 -10.58
N GLY A 248 13.71 -2.84 -10.84
CA GLY A 248 15.17 -2.78 -10.64
C GLY A 248 15.84 -1.75 -11.56
N THR A 249 15.48 -1.73 -12.83
CA THR A 249 16.01 -0.76 -13.82
C THR A 249 15.66 0.68 -13.42
N LYS A 250 14.44 0.95 -12.93
CA LYS A 250 14.04 2.25 -12.38
C LYS A 250 14.94 2.66 -11.20
N THR A 251 15.24 1.72 -10.31
CA THR A 251 16.11 1.96 -9.15
C THR A 251 17.55 2.25 -9.57
N LEU A 252 18.08 1.57 -10.60
CA LEU A 252 19.39 1.90 -11.21
C LEU A 252 19.38 3.31 -11.80
N GLY A 253 18.30 3.72 -12.45
CA GLY A 253 18.10 5.08 -12.95
C GLY A 253 18.17 6.11 -11.83
N PHE A 254 17.52 5.86 -10.70
CA PHE A 254 17.58 6.73 -9.53
C PHE A 254 19.00 6.84 -8.95
N LEU A 255 19.73 5.74 -8.86
CA LEU A 255 21.14 5.76 -8.41
C LEU A 255 22.03 6.61 -9.34
N ALA A 256 21.87 6.46 -10.66
CA ALA A 256 22.59 7.27 -11.64
C ALA A 256 22.23 8.77 -11.51
N GLU A 257 20.93 9.08 -11.34
CA GLU A 257 20.43 10.45 -11.09
C GLU A 257 21.11 11.06 -9.84
N ARG A 258 21.16 10.31 -8.73
CA ARG A 258 21.80 10.77 -7.48
C ARG A 258 23.31 11.01 -7.60
N ARG A 259 23.98 10.37 -8.57
CA ARG A 259 25.39 10.60 -8.91
C ARG A 259 25.61 11.74 -9.90
N GLY A 260 24.54 12.34 -10.41
CA GLY A 260 24.60 13.36 -11.45
C GLY A 260 24.88 12.80 -12.85
N GLU A 261 24.78 11.48 -13.04
CA GLU A 261 24.98 10.78 -14.31
C GLU A 261 23.69 10.83 -15.16
N LEU A 262 23.27 12.03 -15.55
CA LEU A 262 21.96 12.27 -16.16
C LEU A 262 21.72 11.45 -17.43
N ALA A 263 22.76 11.21 -18.26
CA ALA A 263 22.63 10.40 -19.46
C ALA A 263 22.36 8.92 -19.15
N SER A 264 23.04 8.36 -18.14
CA SER A 264 22.81 7.01 -17.65
C SER A 264 21.45 6.88 -17.00
N ALA A 265 21.06 7.85 -16.17
CA ALA A 265 19.75 7.91 -15.53
C ALA A 265 18.61 7.87 -16.57
N ARG A 266 18.72 8.71 -17.61
CA ARG A 266 17.77 8.74 -18.72
C ARG A 266 17.68 7.39 -19.41
N ALA A 267 18.80 6.77 -19.78
CA ALA A 267 18.81 5.47 -20.44
C ALA A 267 18.16 4.36 -19.60
N TYR A 268 18.43 4.33 -18.29
CA TYR A 268 17.80 3.40 -17.38
C TYR A 268 16.28 3.65 -17.28
N TYR A 269 15.84 4.89 -17.15
CA TYR A 269 14.41 5.20 -17.08
C TYR A 269 13.67 4.88 -18.38
N GLU A 270 14.25 5.16 -19.55
CA GLU A 270 13.67 4.80 -20.84
C GLU A 270 13.53 3.27 -20.97
N ARG A 271 14.53 2.50 -20.51
CA ARG A 271 14.46 1.04 -20.48
C ARG A 271 13.41 0.53 -19.49
N ALA A 272 13.35 1.09 -18.28
CA ALA A 272 12.33 0.73 -17.28
C ALA A 272 10.91 0.99 -17.81
N MET A 273 10.70 2.13 -18.46
CA MET A 273 9.42 2.47 -19.09
C MET A 273 9.02 1.43 -20.13
N ALA A 274 9.94 1.03 -21.02
CA ALA A 274 9.67 -0.01 -22.02
C ALA A 274 9.35 -1.38 -21.37
N GLN A 275 10.00 -1.74 -20.27
CA GLN A 275 9.71 -2.95 -19.50
C GLN A 275 8.31 -2.91 -18.88
N PHE A 276 7.92 -1.79 -18.25
CA PHE A 276 6.58 -1.62 -17.69
C PHE A 276 5.49 -1.57 -18.77
N ASP A 277 5.71 -0.87 -19.88
CA ASP A 277 4.77 -0.84 -21.00
C ASP A 277 4.54 -2.26 -21.56
N SER A 278 5.62 -3.07 -21.72
CA SER A 278 5.51 -4.45 -22.18
C SER A 278 4.83 -5.39 -21.18
N ALA A 279 4.85 -5.04 -19.88
CA ALA A 279 4.16 -5.76 -18.82
C ALA A 279 2.72 -5.27 -18.59
N GLY A 280 2.27 -4.24 -19.31
CA GLY A 280 0.97 -3.60 -19.07
C GLY A 280 0.88 -2.79 -17.78
N ALA A 281 2.00 -2.49 -17.13
CA ALA A 281 2.08 -1.76 -15.86
C ALA A 281 2.05 -0.24 -16.09
N VAL A 282 0.92 0.27 -16.55
CA VAL A 282 0.77 1.67 -17.03
C VAL A 282 1.00 2.72 -15.94
N VAL A 283 0.69 2.39 -14.69
CA VAL A 283 0.90 3.28 -13.53
C VAL A 283 2.40 3.38 -13.19
N ASP A 284 3.11 2.24 -13.20
CA ASP A 284 4.56 2.23 -12.99
C ASP A 284 5.29 2.98 -14.12
N ALA A 285 4.82 2.84 -15.36
CA ALA A 285 5.34 3.61 -16.50
C ALA A 285 5.10 5.12 -16.32
N ALA A 286 3.97 5.54 -15.73
CA ALA A 286 3.71 6.94 -15.40
C ALA A 286 4.67 7.47 -14.32
N ASP A 287 4.99 6.67 -13.30
CA ASP A 287 5.99 7.02 -12.28
C ASP A 287 7.40 7.21 -12.90
N VAL A 288 7.75 6.38 -13.88
CA VAL A 288 9.00 6.57 -14.64
C VAL A 288 8.98 7.85 -15.49
N ARG A 289 7.84 8.24 -16.07
CA ARG A 289 7.71 9.53 -16.80
C ARG A 289 8.01 10.71 -15.90
N LEU A 290 7.55 10.67 -14.64
CA LEU A 290 7.87 11.68 -13.63
C LEU A 290 9.40 11.79 -13.41
N ARG A 291 10.11 10.67 -13.33
CA ARG A 291 11.57 10.64 -13.21
C ARG A 291 12.27 11.17 -14.46
N LEU A 292 11.80 10.77 -15.63
CA LEU A 292 12.31 11.30 -16.92
C LEU A 292 12.09 12.81 -17.04
N ALA A 293 10.96 13.33 -16.54
CA ALA A 293 10.72 14.77 -16.47
C ALA A 293 11.75 15.48 -15.60
N THR A 294 12.09 14.92 -14.43
CA THR A 294 13.13 15.47 -13.56
C THR A 294 14.50 15.53 -14.26
N VAL A 295 14.86 14.45 -14.95
CA VAL A 295 16.13 14.39 -15.72
C VAL A 295 16.11 15.38 -16.89
N ALA A 296 15.00 15.50 -17.61
CA ALA A 296 14.86 16.48 -18.70
C ALA A 296 15.00 17.91 -18.18
N TRP A 297 14.37 18.21 -17.05
CA TRP A 297 14.48 19.51 -16.37
C TRP A 297 15.94 19.84 -15.98
N ALA A 298 16.62 18.89 -15.35
CA ALA A 298 18.03 19.03 -14.98
C ALA A 298 18.96 19.21 -16.20
N ALA A 299 18.56 18.67 -17.36
CA ALA A 299 19.27 18.83 -18.63
C ALA A 299 18.90 20.14 -19.36
N GLY A 300 17.95 20.96 -18.84
CA GLY A 300 17.49 22.19 -19.44
C GLY A 300 16.39 22.04 -20.51
N ASP A 301 15.90 20.82 -20.72
CA ASP A 301 14.81 20.54 -21.67
C ASP A 301 13.45 20.62 -20.95
N LEU A 302 13.03 21.87 -20.66
CA LEU A 302 11.82 22.15 -19.89
C LEU A 302 10.55 21.70 -20.64
N ALA A 303 10.52 21.89 -21.97
CA ALA A 303 9.35 21.52 -22.78
C ALA A 303 9.11 20.00 -22.72
N ARG A 304 10.15 19.20 -22.85
CA ARG A 304 10.06 17.75 -22.72
C ARG A 304 9.66 17.32 -21.32
N GLY A 305 10.17 18.02 -20.30
CA GLY A 305 9.78 17.80 -18.90
C GLY A 305 8.28 18.01 -18.70
N GLU A 306 7.72 19.11 -19.20
CA GLU A 306 6.28 19.40 -19.10
C GLU A 306 5.40 18.36 -19.82
N GLU A 307 5.77 17.95 -21.04
CA GLU A 307 5.08 16.88 -21.78
C GLU A 307 5.02 15.56 -20.98
N LEU A 308 6.13 15.17 -20.34
CA LEU A 308 6.21 13.96 -19.55
C LEU A 308 5.36 14.04 -18.29
N LEU A 309 5.33 15.19 -17.60
CA LEU A 309 4.47 15.41 -16.43
C LEU A 309 2.99 15.37 -16.80
N GLU A 310 2.60 16.03 -17.92
CA GLU A 310 1.23 16.00 -18.40
C GLU A 310 0.77 14.58 -18.75
N ALA A 311 1.62 13.82 -19.44
CA ALA A 311 1.33 12.42 -19.79
C ALA A 311 1.18 11.54 -18.53
N ALA A 312 2.04 11.72 -17.51
CA ALA A 312 1.93 11.00 -16.25
C ALA A 312 0.65 11.38 -15.49
N PHE A 313 0.32 12.67 -15.42
CA PHE A 313 -0.90 13.15 -14.80
C PHE A 313 -2.15 12.53 -15.45
N GLY A 314 -2.20 12.49 -16.78
CA GLY A 314 -3.31 11.88 -17.51
C GLY A 314 -3.53 10.41 -17.14
N VAL A 315 -2.46 9.64 -16.98
CA VAL A 315 -2.55 8.24 -16.52
C VAL A 315 -3.09 8.15 -15.09
N TYR A 316 -2.55 8.92 -14.16
CA TYR A 316 -3.01 8.89 -12.77
C TYR A 316 -4.48 9.32 -12.65
N ALA A 317 -4.88 10.37 -13.37
CA ALA A 317 -6.27 10.84 -13.39
C ALA A 317 -7.23 9.79 -13.95
N ALA A 318 -6.87 9.14 -15.05
CA ALA A 318 -7.67 8.07 -15.67
C ALA A 318 -7.88 6.86 -14.75
N HIS A 319 -6.96 6.62 -13.82
CA HIS A 319 -7.04 5.54 -12.84
C HIS A 319 -7.59 5.99 -11.47
N GLY A 320 -8.08 7.23 -11.34
CA GLY A 320 -8.62 7.76 -10.08
C GLY A 320 -7.56 7.97 -8.98
N LEU A 321 -6.27 8.05 -9.34
CA LEU A 321 -5.16 8.18 -8.41
C LEU A 321 -4.92 9.66 -8.03
N GLY A 322 -5.94 10.30 -7.45
CA GLY A 322 -5.91 11.74 -7.14
C GLY A 322 -4.75 12.17 -6.23
N MET A 323 -4.27 11.30 -5.34
CA MET A 323 -3.09 11.61 -4.51
C MET A 323 -1.81 11.66 -5.35
N HIS A 324 -1.64 10.75 -6.30
CA HIS A 324 -0.50 10.78 -7.24
C HIS A 324 -0.55 12.03 -8.11
N CYS A 325 -1.75 12.46 -8.53
CA CYS A 325 -1.93 13.73 -9.21
C CYS A 325 -1.48 14.94 -8.36
N ALA A 326 -1.86 14.98 -7.09
CA ALA A 326 -1.45 16.04 -6.17
C ALA A 326 0.08 16.04 -5.92
N GLN A 327 0.67 14.87 -5.72
CA GLN A 327 2.12 14.73 -5.54
C GLN A 327 2.89 15.13 -6.83
N LEU A 328 2.35 14.82 -8.01
CA LEU A 328 2.93 15.24 -9.29
C LEU A 328 2.87 16.75 -9.44
N ASP A 329 1.73 17.40 -9.15
CA ASP A 329 1.61 18.85 -9.21
C ASP A 329 2.54 19.57 -8.22
N TYR A 330 2.68 19.03 -7.00
CA TYR A 330 3.69 19.51 -6.05
C TYR A 330 5.10 19.43 -6.64
N TRP A 331 5.48 18.29 -7.23
CA TRP A 331 6.78 18.08 -7.84
C TRP A 331 6.99 18.99 -9.06
N HIS A 332 5.96 19.18 -9.87
CA HIS A 332 6.01 20.12 -11.00
C HIS A 332 6.26 21.57 -10.52
N ALA A 333 5.58 21.98 -9.46
CA ALA A 333 5.82 23.31 -8.88
C ALA A 333 7.26 23.45 -8.34
N GLU A 334 7.83 22.41 -7.70
CA GLU A 334 9.24 22.40 -7.28
C GLU A 334 10.21 22.53 -8.47
N LEU A 335 9.96 21.81 -9.55
CA LEU A 335 10.76 21.91 -10.78
C LEU A 335 10.70 23.32 -11.37
N LEU A 336 9.52 23.93 -11.46
CA LEU A 336 9.36 25.32 -11.90
C LEU A 336 10.18 26.28 -11.03
N MET A 337 10.08 26.14 -9.71
CA MET A 337 10.79 27.01 -8.76
C MET A 337 12.30 26.77 -8.70
N SER A 338 12.77 25.60 -9.12
CA SER A 338 14.20 25.26 -9.21
C SER A 338 14.84 25.73 -10.52
N SER A 339 14.05 26.04 -11.53
CA SER A 339 14.53 26.41 -12.88
C SER A 339 15.24 27.77 -12.93
N THR A 340 14.99 28.65 -11.95
CA THR A 340 15.58 29.98 -11.89
C THR A 340 15.69 30.50 -10.45
N ALA A 341 16.74 31.26 -10.17
CA ALA A 341 16.92 31.91 -8.88
C ALA A 341 15.96 33.11 -8.68
N GLN A 342 15.45 33.68 -9.77
CA GLN A 342 14.55 34.82 -9.76
C GLN A 342 13.37 34.55 -10.67
N PRO A 343 12.31 33.85 -10.15
CA PRO A 343 11.12 33.56 -10.93
C PRO A 343 10.35 34.83 -11.25
N ASP A 344 9.91 34.94 -12.51
CA ASP A 344 9.03 36.04 -12.93
C ASP A 344 7.59 35.86 -12.41
N PRO A 345 6.74 36.91 -12.49
CA PRO A 345 5.37 36.83 -12.01
C PRO A 345 4.52 35.73 -12.69
N ALA A 346 4.77 35.42 -13.96
CA ALA A 346 4.01 34.42 -14.70
C ALA A 346 4.38 33.01 -14.21
N LEU A 347 5.66 32.74 -13.99
CA LEU A 347 6.15 31.46 -13.41
C LEU A 347 5.68 31.30 -11.98
N LEU A 348 5.71 32.35 -11.16
CA LEU A 348 5.15 32.35 -9.81
C LEU A 348 3.65 32.05 -9.81
N GLY A 349 2.88 32.65 -10.68
CA GLY A 349 1.45 32.37 -10.81
C GLY A 349 1.18 30.91 -11.16
N ARG A 350 1.95 30.32 -12.09
CA ARG A 350 1.87 28.89 -12.42
C ARG A 350 2.25 28.01 -11.24
N ALA A 351 3.34 28.32 -10.55
CA ALA A 351 3.79 27.57 -9.39
C ALA A 351 2.75 27.59 -8.25
N ILE A 352 2.13 28.76 -7.97
CA ILE A 352 1.05 28.91 -6.98
C ILE A 352 -0.17 28.05 -7.37
N ALA A 353 -0.57 28.10 -8.65
CA ALA A 353 -1.72 27.35 -9.15
C ALA A 353 -1.56 25.81 -9.01
N LEU A 354 -0.33 25.31 -8.95
CA LEU A 354 -0.01 23.90 -8.71
C LEU A 354 0.25 23.62 -7.22
N ALA A 355 1.10 24.44 -6.57
CA ALA A 355 1.58 24.15 -5.23
C ALA A 355 0.49 24.25 -4.16
N VAL A 356 -0.38 25.28 -4.22
CA VAL A 356 -1.38 25.50 -3.17
C VAL A 356 -2.46 24.41 -3.18
N PRO A 357 -3.11 24.06 -4.32
CA PRO A 357 -4.05 22.95 -4.34
C PRO A 357 -3.42 21.62 -3.96
N ALA A 358 -2.20 21.35 -4.42
CA ALA A 358 -1.46 20.13 -4.10
C ALA A 358 -1.19 20.03 -2.60
N ALA A 359 -0.69 21.09 -1.98
CA ALA A 359 -0.43 21.14 -0.55
C ALA A 359 -1.69 20.89 0.28
N LEU A 360 -2.82 21.49 -0.09
CA LEU A 360 -4.11 21.25 0.57
C LEU A 360 -4.57 19.81 0.47
N ALA A 361 -4.43 19.19 -0.70
CA ALA A 361 -4.82 17.79 -0.92
C ALA A 361 -3.90 16.80 -0.19
N ILE A 362 -2.59 17.07 -0.18
CA ILE A 362 -1.60 16.26 0.51
C ILE A 362 -1.80 16.36 2.04
N ASP A 363 -2.02 17.57 2.57
CA ASP A 363 -2.28 17.77 4.00
C ASP A 363 -3.57 17.09 4.46
N ALA A 364 -4.61 17.07 3.62
CA ALA A 364 -5.88 16.43 3.95
C ALA A 364 -5.76 14.93 4.25
N VAL A 365 -4.74 14.23 3.73
CA VAL A 365 -4.53 12.78 3.98
C VAL A 365 -4.32 12.47 5.44
N ARG A 366 -3.62 13.32 6.19
CA ARG A 366 -3.37 13.07 7.62
C ARG A 366 -4.66 12.82 8.42
N HIS A 367 -5.78 13.40 7.99
CA HIS A 367 -7.07 13.24 8.66
C HIS A 367 -7.75 11.90 8.37
N THR A 368 -7.25 11.14 7.40
CA THR A 368 -7.72 9.78 7.08
C THR A 368 -6.87 8.71 7.75
N LEU A 369 -5.73 9.08 8.35
CA LEU A 369 -4.83 8.13 9.01
C LEU A 369 -5.32 7.79 10.42
N PRO A 370 -5.24 6.50 10.83
CA PRO A 370 -5.93 6.02 12.03
C PRO A 370 -5.30 6.48 13.35
N ASN A 371 -3.99 6.77 13.38
CA ASN A 371 -3.30 7.14 14.65
C ASN A 371 -2.40 8.36 14.52
N GLY A 372 -2.09 9.00 15.65
CA GLY A 372 -1.34 10.25 15.73
C GLY A 372 0.09 10.13 15.22
N ASN A 373 0.78 9.01 15.48
CA ASN A 373 2.14 8.80 14.98
C ASN A 373 2.19 8.77 13.47
N GLN A 374 1.21 8.11 12.80
CA GLN A 374 1.12 8.11 11.35
C GLN A 374 0.78 9.49 10.80
N ARG A 375 -0.11 10.24 11.47
CA ARG A 375 -0.44 11.63 11.12
C ARG A 375 0.75 12.53 11.22
N GLU A 376 1.51 12.44 12.31
CA GLU A 376 2.73 13.23 12.52
C GLU A 376 3.82 12.86 11.51
N HIS A 377 4.02 11.57 11.25
CA HIS A 377 4.96 11.10 10.25
C HIS A 377 4.60 11.62 8.85
N TRP A 378 3.35 11.47 8.43
CA TRP A 378 2.85 12.01 7.16
C TRP A 378 3.03 13.52 7.07
N HIS A 379 2.68 14.24 8.13
CA HIS A 379 2.83 15.69 8.16
C HIS A 379 4.29 16.08 7.91
N ARG A 380 5.22 15.56 8.69
CA ARG A 380 6.64 15.92 8.58
C ARG A 380 7.30 15.51 7.26
N THR A 381 6.95 14.33 6.75
CA THR A 381 7.66 13.76 5.60
C THR A 381 7.06 14.13 4.27
N VAL A 382 5.76 14.44 4.21
CA VAL A 382 5.03 14.65 2.96
C VAL A 382 4.27 15.97 2.91
N ALA A 383 3.49 16.30 3.95
CA ALA A 383 2.63 17.48 3.91
C ALA A 383 3.40 18.79 4.19
N GLU A 384 4.32 18.81 5.14
CA GLU A 384 5.10 20.01 5.50
C GLU A 384 5.96 20.51 4.32
N PRO A 385 6.71 19.67 3.58
CA PRO A 385 7.41 20.12 2.38
C PRO A 385 6.50 20.75 1.33
N ALA A 386 5.34 20.13 1.07
CA ALA A 386 4.37 20.68 0.09
C ALA A 386 3.79 22.01 0.57
N MET A 387 3.45 22.12 1.83
CA MET A 387 2.95 23.36 2.41
C MET A 387 4.02 24.47 2.42
N TRP A 388 5.25 24.11 2.75
CA TRP A 388 6.37 25.05 2.72
C TRP A 388 6.60 25.62 1.30
N LEU A 389 6.46 24.78 0.26
CA LEU A 389 6.53 25.26 -1.13
C LEU A 389 5.42 26.26 -1.43
N ALA A 390 4.18 26.00 -1.01
CA ALA A 390 3.05 26.89 -1.19
C ALA A 390 3.31 28.25 -0.51
N PHE A 391 3.79 28.27 0.72
CA PHE A 391 4.20 29.48 1.44
C PHE A 391 5.33 30.24 0.71
N ARG A 392 6.36 29.51 0.27
CA ARG A 392 7.48 30.10 -0.47
C ARG A 392 7.02 30.78 -1.76
N CYS A 393 6.15 30.14 -2.54
CA CYS A 393 5.62 30.71 -3.77
C CYS A 393 4.78 31.97 -3.47
N ALA A 394 3.89 31.95 -2.48
CA ALA A 394 3.08 33.08 -2.08
C ALA A 394 3.92 34.25 -1.58
N ALA A 395 4.94 34.00 -0.77
CA ALA A 395 5.85 35.03 -0.25
C ALA A 395 6.68 35.68 -1.36
N LEU A 396 7.21 34.89 -2.30
CA LEU A 396 7.96 35.42 -3.45
C LEU A 396 7.09 36.23 -4.43
N ALA A 397 5.81 35.87 -4.53
CA ALA A 397 4.84 36.66 -5.30
C ALA A 397 4.43 37.97 -4.61
N GLY A 398 4.79 38.15 -3.33
CA GLY A 398 4.34 39.29 -2.53
C GLY A 398 2.86 39.23 -2.15
N ASP A 399 2.20 38.08 -2.27
CA ASP A 399 0.80 37.90 -1.95
C ASP A 399 0.61 37.67 -0.42
N GLY A 400 0.58 38.80 0.29
CA GLY A 400 0.41 38.77 1.75
C GLY A 400 -0.91 38.19 2.19
N GLN A 401 -1.99 38.33 1.41
CA GLN A 401 -3.29 37.75 1.73
C GLN A 401 -3.24 36.21 1.63
N LEU A 402 -2.64 35.68 0.56
CA LEU A 402 -2.46 34.23 0.41
C LEU A 402 -1.62 33.64 1.53
N VAL A 403 -0.57 34.37 1.97
CA VAL A 403 0.26 33.91 3.13
C VAL A 403 -0.59 33.85 4.41
N ILE A 404 -1.42 34.87 4.68
CA ILE A 404 -2.34 34.88 5.83
C ILE A 404 -3.33 33.70 5.72
N ASP A 405 -3.97 33.55 4.59
CA ASP A 405 -4.93 32.47 4.31
C ASP A 405 -4.32 31.07 4.55
N LEU A 406 -3.07 30.86 4.17
CA LEU A 406 -2.33 29.61 4.40
C LEU A 406 -2.02 29.43 5.90
N ILE A 407 -1.64 30.47 6.63
CA ILE A 407 -1.42 30.43 8.09
C ILE A 407 -2.70 30.03 8.81
N ASP A 408 -3.80 30.72 8.52
CA ASP A 408 -5.10 30.44 9.14
C ASP A 408 -5.53 28.98 8.88
N THR A 409 -5.31 28.51 7.66
CA THR A 409 -5.60 27.13 7.26
C THR A 409 -4.76 26.11 8.07
N GLN A 410 -3.49 26.39 8.33
CA GLN A 410 -2.66 25.54 9.15
C GLN A 410 -3.04 25.58 10.64
N CYS A 411 -3.42 26.77 11.14
CA CYS A 411 -3.85 26.94 12.53
C CYS A 411 -5.22 26.34 12.83
N ALA A 412 -6.09 26.17 11.83
CA ALA A 412 -7.42 25.56 11.99
C ALA A 412 -7.37 24.11 12.53
N GLY A 413 -6.21 23.49 12.44
CA GLY A 413 -5.93 22.22 13.09
C GLY A 413 -6.82 21.06 12.65
N THR A 414 -6.86 20.02 13.46
CA THR A 414 -7.73 18.86 13.30
C THR A 414 -9.09 19.18 13.93
N ALA A 415 -10.16 19.13 13.14
CA ALA A 415 -11.50 19.24 13.66
C ALA A 415 -11.99 17.85 14.11
N LEU A 416 -12.50 17.77 15.34
CA LEU A 416 -13.21 16.60 15.83
C LEU A 416 -14.69 16.72 15.41
N ASP A 417 -15.26 15.67 14.83
CA ASP A 417 -16.68 15.64 14.54
C ASP A 417 -17.46 15.21 15.78
N LEU A 418 -17.77 16.19 16.62
CA LEU A 418 -18.57 15.95 17.83
C LEU A 418 -20.05 15.78 17.56
N THR A 419 -20.51 16.04 16.32
CA THR A 419 -21.94 15.91 15.99
C THR A 419 -22.37 14.45 15.85
N ALA A 420 -21.44 13.55 15.52
CA ALA A 420 -21.67 12.11 15.49
C ALA A 420 -21.95 11.51 16.89
N PHE A 421 -21.71 12.28 17.96
CA PHE A 421 -21.86 11.87 19.36
C PHE A 421 -23.13 12.35 20.04
N ALA A 422 -23.97 13.15 19.39
CA ALA A 422 -25.16 13.74 20.00
C ALA A 422 -26.18 12.69 20.51
N ASP A 423 -26.10 11.44 20.03
CA ASP A 423 -27.02 10.36 20.38
C ASP A 423 -26.42 9.26 21.28
N THR A 424 -25.15 9.36 21.68
CA THR A 424 -24.53 8.38 22.59
C THR A 424 -24.24 8.99 23.96
N VAL A 425 -24.79 8.39 25.01
CA VAL A 425 -24.57 8.79 26.42
C VAL A 425 -23.06 8.71 26.72
N THR A 426 -22.47 9.85 27.00
CA THR A 426 -21.06 10.01 27.31
C THR A 426 -20.73 9.35 28.65
N PRO A 427 -19.85 8.32 28.74
CA PRO A 427 -19.24 7.99 30.00
C PRO A 427 -18.26 9.11 30.38
N ALA A 428 -18.25 9.50 31.61
CA ALA A 428 -17.31 10.51 32.15
C ALA A 428 -15.88 10.00 31.88
N LEU A 429 -15.14 10.73 31.04
CA LEU A 429 -13.72 10.47 30.77
C LEU A 429 -12.94 10.98 32.00
N GLU A 430 -12.42 10.08 32.81
CA GLU A 430 -11.37 10.41 33.78
C GLU A 430 -10.05 10.61 32.99
N PHE A 431 -9.62 11.88 32.94
CA PHE A 431 -8.31 12.21 32.37
C PHE A 431 -7.22 11.73 33.32
N GLN A 432 -6.48 10.67 32.92
CA GLN A 432 -5.16 10.41 33.49
C GLN A 432 -4.13 11.23 32.72
N LEU A 433 -3.47 12.17 33.43
CA LEU A 433 -2.31 12.87 32.91
C LEU A 433 -1.19 11.84 32.66
N LEU A 434 -0.85 11.62 31.38
CA LEU A 434 0.30 10.82 31.03
C LEU A 434 1.60 11.58 31.33
N ASP A 435 2.55 10.91 31.98
CA ASP A 435 3.87 11.47 32.24
C ASP A 435 4.55 11.84 30.91
N PRO A 436 5.24 13.00 30.83
CA PRO A 436 5.86 13.45 29.60
C PRO A 436 7.02 12.52 29.20
N THR A 437 6.87 11.86 28.07
CA THR A 437 7.97 11.13 27.42
C THR A 437 9.06 12.11 27.00
N PRO A 438 10.37 11.78 27.12
CA PRO A 438 11.45 12.72 26.81
C PRO A 438 11.42 13.11 25.32
N ALA A 439 11.59 14.40 25.09
CA ALA A 439 11.38 15.11 23.85
C ALA A 439 12.19 14.55 22.66
N ALA A 440 11.45 14.14 21.61
CA ALA A 440 11.96 14.16 20.24
C ALA A 440 12.06 15.63 19.74
N PRO A 441 12.95 15.96 18.82
CA PRO A 441 13.22 17.35 18.44
C PRO A 441 12.00 18.02 17.80
N ILE A 442 11.61 19.09 18.43
CA ILE A 442 10.78 20.22 18.01
C ILE A 442 9.71 19.93 16.95
N SER A 443 8.57 19.40 17.37
CA SER A 443 7.28 19.67 16.73
C SER A 443 6.62 20.85 17.43
N THR A 444 5.88 21.70 16.70
CA THR A 444 5.18 22.81 17.35
C THR A 444 4.17 22.27 18.37
N PRO A 445 4.04 22.87 19.58
CA PRO A 445 3.14 22.39 20.62
C PRO A 445 1.69 22.18 20.18
N ALA A 446 1.22 22.95 19.19
CA ALA A 446 -0.11 22.82 18.61
C ALA A 446 -0.29 21.53 17.81
N LEU A 447 0.74 21.08 17.07
CA LEU A 447 0.70 19.82 16.31
C LEU A 447 0.75 18.60 17.22
N GLN A 448 1.55 18.67 18.30
CA GLN A 448 1.60 17.61 19.32
C GLN A 448 0.27 17.45 20.04
N LEU A 449 -0.34 18.56 20.42
CA LEU A 449 -1.66 18.57 21.06
C LEU A 449 -2.74 18.02 20.10
N GLY A 450 -2.71 18.42 18.83
CA GLY A 450 -3.63 17.93 17.81
C GLY A 450 -3.48 16.42 17.55
N ALA A 451 -2.25 15.90 17.53
CA ALA A 451 -1.98 14.47 17.38
C ALA A 451 -2.48 13.68 18.59
N ALA A 452 -2.20 14.16 19.81
CA ALA A 452 -2.66 13.53 21.05
C ALA A 452 -4.19 13.54 21.18
N LEU A 453 -4.85 14.64 20.82
CA LEU A 453 -6.32 14.72 20.78
C LEU A 453 -6.90 13.76 19.75
N ALA A 454 -6.26 13.61 18.60
CA ALA A 454 -6.70 12.68 17.57
C ALA A 454 -6.55 11.21 18.01
N ASP A 455 -5.50 10.87 18.79
CA ASP A 455 -5.35 9.53 19.36
C ASP A 455 -6.41 9.23 20.41
N VAL A 456 -6.69 10.20 21.31
CA VAL A 456 -7.77 10.09 22.28
C VAL A 456 -9.12 9.96 21.59
N ALA A 457 -9.38 10.73 20.55
CA ALA A 457 -10.59 10.65 19.76
C ALA A 457 -10.73 9.27 19.08
N ALA A 458 -9.67 8.78 18.44
CA ALA A 458 -9.66 7.46 17.80
C ALA A 458 -9.91 6.34 18.83
N ALA A 459 -9.28 6.40 20.01
CA ALA A 459 -9.49 5.45 21.08
C ALA A 459 -10.93 5.48 21.63
N ALA A 460 -11.58 6.65 21.61
CA ALA A 460 -12.97 6.84 21.96
C ALA A 460 -13.96 6.53 20.82
N GLY A 461 -13.48 6.11 19.64
CA GLY A 461 -14.32 5.87 18.47
C GLY A 461 -14.85 7.14 17.80
N ILE A 462 -14.26 8.32 18.11
CA ILE A 462 -14.67 9.59 17.51
C ILE A 462 -14.01 9.74 16.14
N PRO A 463 -14.77 9.89 15.05
CA PRO A 463 -14.18 10.08 13.74
C PRO A 463 -13.43 11.41 13.65
N VAL A 464 -12.25 11.37 13.04
CA VAL A 464 -11.46 12.56 12.74
C VAL A 464 -11.73 12.93 11.28
N SER A 465 -12.32 14.12 11.10
CA SER A 465 -12.63 14.65 9.75
C SER A 465 -11.59 15.68 9.30
N PRO A 466 -11.52 15.96 7.99
CA PRO A 466 -10.74 17.09 7.47
C PRO A 466 -11.11 18.39 8.17
N PRO A 467 -10.20 19.39 8.22
CA PRO A 467 -10.50 20.68 8.82
C PRO A 467 -11.73 21.33 8.15
N PRO A 468 -12.50 22.10 8.89
CA PRO A 468 -13.62 22.86 8.33
C PRO A 468 -13.12 23.93 7.37
N ARG A 469 -14.02 24.44 6.54
CA ARG A 469 -13.78 25.65 5.76
C ARG A 469 -13.81 26.86 6.70
N LEU A 470 -12.85 27.76 6.55
CA LEU A 470 -12.78 28.97 7.36
C LEU A 470 -13.45 30.11 6.62
N THR A 471 -14.11 31.02 7.34
CA THR A 471 -14.65 32.24 6.77
C THR A 471 -14.14 33.46 7.50
N GLU A 472 -13.66 34.45 6.75
CA GLU A 472 -13.19 35.74 7.21
C GLU A 472 -13.98 36.85 6.49
N GLY A 473 -14.69 37.69 7.22
CA GLY A 473 -15.48 38.77 6.60
C GLY A 473 -16.52 38.31 5.58
N GLY A 474 -17.03 37.07 5.68
CA GLY A 474 -17.97 36.47 4.73
C GLY A 474 -17.30 35.82 3.50
N ARG A 475 -15.99 35.87 3.36
CA ARG A 475 -15.19 35.17 2.33
C ARG A 475 -14.73 33.84 2.89
N ILE A 476 -14.91 32.76 2.11
CA ILE A 476 -14.28 31.46 2.45
C ILE A 476 -12.80 31.53 2.10
N VAL A 477 -11.95 31.29 3.12
CA VAL A 477 -10.50 31.25 3.00
C VAL A 477 -10.07 30.18 1.99
N LEU A 478 -9.22 30.51 1.04
CA LEU A 478 -8.71 29.64 -0.01
C LEU A 478 -9.80 28.94 -0.87
N SER A 479 -11.02 29.52 -0.98
CA SER A 479 -12.17 28.86 -1.63
C SER A 479 -11.88 28.38 -3.06
N GLU A 480 -11.17 29.18 -3.85
CA GLU A 480 -10.83 28.85 -5.25
C GLU A 480 -9.85 27.68 -5.31
N PHE A 481 -8.81 27.68 -4.46
CA PHE A 481 -7.82 26.60 -4.38
C PHE A 481 -8.41 25.31 -3.83
N ILE A 482 -9.31 25.41 -2.84
CA ILE A 482 -10.03 24.24 -2.29
C ILE A 482 -10.88 23.60 -3.39
N SER A 483 -11.72 24.40 -4.06
CA SER A 483 -12.61 23.93 -5.12
C SER A 483 -11.84 23.33 -6.29
N TYR A 484 -10.74 23.98 -6.68
CA TYR A 484 -9.87 23.49 -7.74
C TYR A 484 -9.19 22.15 -7.33
N ALA A 485 -8.66 22.04 -6.11
CA ALA A 485 -8.06 20.82 -5.62
C ALA A 485 -9.07 19.65 -5.57
N GLU A 486 -10.27 19.90 -5.04
CA GLU A 486 -11.34 18.89 -4.97
C GLU A 486 -11.75 18.39 -6.35
N GLN A 487 -11.88 19.30 -7.33
CA GLN A 487 -12.20 18.95 -8.71
C GLN A 487 -11.04 18.20 -9.40
N ARG A 488 -9.83 18.75 -9.31
CA ARG A 488 -8.64 18.24 -10.02
C ARG A 488 -8.19 16.86 -9.53
N TYR A 489 -8.28 16.63 -8.21
CA TYR A 489 -7.81 15.39 -7.60
C TYR A 489 -8.93 14.41 -7.24
N GLY A 490 -10.19 14.79 -7.44
CA GLY A 490 -11.35 13.93 -7.21
C GLY A 490 -11.53 13.50 -5.74
N ARG A 491 -11.09 14.37 -4.79
CA ARG A 491 -11.14 14.03 -3.35
C ARG A 491 -11.42 15.27 -2.50
N PRO A 492 -12.15 15.13 -1.37
CA PRO A 492 -12.38 16.24 -0.46
C PRO A 492 -11.08 16.64 0.24
N VAL A 493 -10.79 17.95 0.31
CA VAL A 493 -9.64 18.50 1.03
C VAL A 493 -10.04 19.28 2.27
N ARG A 494 -11.32 19.65 2.40
CA ARG A 494 -11.93 20.30 3.57
C ARG A 494 -13.30 19.69 3.84
N ASP A 495 -13.69 19.73 5.12
CA ASP A 495 -15.05 19.41 5.54
C ASP A 495 -16.03 20.47 5.00
N HIS A 496 -17.29 20.11 4.94
CA HIS A 496 -18.37 21.02 4.52
C HIS A 496 -18.76 22.03 5.60
N ARG A 497 -18.34 21.82 6.86
CA ARG A 497 -18.55 22.77 7.97
C ARG A 497 -17.81 24.08 7.71
N VAL A 498 -18.39 25.19 8.17
CA VAL A 498 -17.80 26.53 8.04
C VAL A 498 -17.64 27.12 9.43
N ILE A 499 -16.44 27.59 9.75
CA ILE A 499 -16.11 28.25 11.03
C ILE A 499 -15.66 29.67 10.71
N ALA A 500 -16.19 30.67 11.45
CA ALA A 500 -15.77 32.06 11.36
C ALA A 500 -14.47 32.25 12.16
N LEU A 501 -13.52 32.98 11.55
CA LEU A 501 -12.29 33.44 12.20
C LEU A 501 -12.55 34.73 12.97
#